data_af503cf1c045249c936a37e5174f2e53
#
_entry.id   af503cf1c045249c936a37e5174f2e53
#
_cell.length_a   1.000
_cell.length_b   1.000
_cell.length_c   1.000
_cell.angle_alpha   90.00
_cell.angle_beta   90.00
_cell.angle_gamma   90.00
#
_symmetry.space_group_name_H-M   'P 1'
#
loop_
_entity.id
_entity.type
_entity.pdbx_description
1 polymer ?
#
loop_
_entity_poly.entity_id
_entity_poly.type
_entity_poly.pdbx_seq_one_letter_code
_entity_poly.pdbx_strand_id
1 'polypeptide(L)'
;VNSRDGACRGNPGLGGWGALLIYGDQRKELTGGEPQTTNNRMELLATIVGLESLTTTCCVTLYSDSKYVVDSVNGGSVFKWRDNDWFRTRSSRAKNVDLWHRFLAAYEKHKVTLVWVKGHAGIPENERCDQLAVEAAEAESRSVDLSYADSHQEDRPGNLAVSDERRQGRTKHKEEGESCRKCGTPIEKRTPKKRKSRKSYYFEWYLYCPGCKARYMVEEAKRRINQDGDEGPNLFGGDS
;
A
#
# COMPACT_ATOMS: atom_id res chain seq x y z
N VAL A 1 -2.19 14.16 -19.45
CA VAL A 1 -0.89 13.54 -19.10
C VAL A 1 -1.07 12.04 -19.23
N ASN A 2 -0.35 11.42 -20.16
CA ASN A 2 -0.20 9.98 -20.18
C ASN A 2 1.08 9.68 -19.41
N SER A 3 0.98 8.97 -18.28
CA SER A 3 2.13 8.43 -17.60
C SER A 3 2.09 6.92 -17.72
N ARG A 4 3.14 6.33 -18.19
CA ARG A 4 3.27 4.92 -18.28
C ARG A 4 4.66 4.40 -18.06
N ASP A 5 4.59 3.25 -17.62
CA ASP A 5 5.38 2.08 -17.34
C ASP A 5 6.77 2.32 -16.79
N GLY A 6 6.90 1.75 -15.61
CA GLY A 6 8.17 1.30 -15.16
C GLY A 6 8.54 0.01 -15.88
N ALA A 7 9.43 0.04 -16.86
CA ALA A 7 10.11 -1.15 -17.32
C ALA A 7 11.21 -1.48 -16.32
N CYS A 8 11.13 -2.64 -15.66
CA CYS A 8 12.19 -3.11 -14.76
C CYS A 8 12.73 -4.45 -15.24
N ARG A 9 14.02 -4.52 -15.56
CA ARG A 9 14.71 -5.78 -15.87
C ARG A 9 15.13 -6.47 -14.57
N GLY A 10 14.30 -7.40 -14.12
CA GLY A 10 14.32 -7.93 -12.75
C GLY A 10 13.47 -7.07 -11.83
N ASN A 11 13.03 -7.61 -10.70
CA ASN A 11 12.19 -6.87 -9.75
C ASN A 11 12.58 -7.27 -8.31
N PRO A 12 13.58 -6.59 -7.70
CA PRO A 12 14.27 -5.35 -8.14
C PRO A 12 15.30 -5.52 -9.25
N GLY A 13 15.60 -4.42 -9.98
CA GLY A 13 16.60 -4.38 -11.03
C GLY A 13 16.70 -3.02 -11.72
N LEU A 14 17.34 -3.01 -12.90
CA LEU A 14 17.40 -1.81 -13.73
C LEU A 14 16.00 -1.37 -14.13
N GLY A 15 15.62 -0.15 -13.84
CA GLY A 15 14.31 0.37 -14.19
C GLY A 15 14.36 1.69 -14.94
N GLY A 16 13.36 1.93 -15.80
CA GLY A 16 13.13 3.17 -16.47
C GLY A 16 11.67 3.58 -16.39
N TRP A 17 11.41 4.84 -16.56
CA TRP A 17 10.08 5.41 -16.62
C TRP A 17 9.95 6.42 -17.75
N GLY A 18 8.75 6.53 -18.30
CA GLY A 18 8.38 7.49 -19.32
C GLY A 18 7.06 8.16 -19.01
N ALA A 19 6.95 9.45 -19.31
CA ALA A 19 5.71 10.20 -19.22
C ALA A 19 5.56 11.15 -20.42
N LEU A 20 4.34 11.26 -20.94
CA LEU A 20 4.00 12.15 -22.04
C LEU A 20 2.95 13.16 -21.58
N LEU A 21 3.28 14.44 -21.65
CA LEU A 21 2.35 15.53 -21.38
C LEU A 21 1.83 16.09 -22.70
N ILE A 22 0.51 16.28 -22.77
CA ILE A 22 -0.16 16.81 -23.95
C ILE A 22 -1.06 17.98 -23.52
N TYR A 23 -0.90 19.11 -24.21
CA TYR A 23 -1.78 20.26 -24.05
C TYR A 23 -2.04 20.90 -25.43
N GLY A 24 -3.22 20.72 -25.97
CA GLY A 24 -3.51 21.07 -27.39
C GLY A 24 -2.55 20.30 -28.31
N ASP A 25 -1.83 21.04 -29.14
CA ASP A 25 -0.85 20.48 -30.10
C ASP A 25 0.56 20.33 -29.47
N GLN A 26 0.73 20.82 -28.24
CA GLN A 26 2.04 20.73 -27.56
C GLN A 26 2.21 19.37 -26.92
N ARG A 27 3.40 18.78 -27.11
CA ARG A 27 3.81 17.50 -26.53
C ARG A 27 5.14 17.67 -25.80
N LYS A 28 5.26 17.09 -24.62
CA LYS A 28 6.50 17.04 -23.86
C LYS A 28 6.72 15.64 -23.34
N GLU A 29 7.82 15.04 -23.72
CA GLU A 29 8.28 13.75 -23.22
C GLU A 29 9.19 13.93 -22.03
N LEU A 30 8.99 13.11 -21.01
CA LEU A 30 9.82 13.03 -19.81
C LEU A 30 10.21 11.58 -19.64
N THR A 31 11.47 11.35 -19.30
CA THR A 31 12.00 10.00 -19.11
C THR A 31 13.12 9.99 -18.09
N GLY A 32 13.37 8.86 -17.47
CA GLY A 32 14.48 8.67 -16.57
C GLY A 32 14.64 7.21 -16.17
N GLY A 33 15.82 6.86 -15.69
CA GLY A 33 16.17 5.49 -15.33
C GLY A 33 16.86 5.40 -13.98
N GLU A 34 16.66 4.28 -13.30
CA GLU A 34 17.22 3.97 -11.99
C GLU A 34 17.95 2.62 -12.03
N PRO A 35 19.19 2.53 -11.52
CA PRO A 35 19.99 1.31 -11.61
C PRO A 35 19.47 0.17 -10.74
N GLN A 36 18.73 0.48 -9.67
CA GLN A 36 18.19 -0.49 -8.73
C GLN A 36 16.83 0.01 -8.23
N THR A 37 15.75 -0.58 -8.72
CA THR A 37 14.40 -0.16 -8.39
C THR A 37 13.37 -1.27 -8.63
N THR A 38 12.08 -0.96 -8.53
CA THR A 38 10.99 -1.88 -8.84
C THR A 38 10.02 -1.28 -9.84
N ASN A 39 9.26 -2.11 -10.56
CA ASN A 39 8.26 -1.66 -11.52
C ASN A 39 7.29 -0.64 -10.91
N ASN A 40 6.69 -0.96 -9.76
CA ASN A 40 5.75 -0.06 -9.09
C ASN A 40 6.35 1.32 -8.72
N ARG A 41 7.66 1.37 -8.42
CA ARG A 41 8.34 2.65 -8.17
C ARG A 41 8.47 3.47 -9.44
N MET A 42 8.81 2.84 -10.56
CA MET A 42 8.93 3.52 -11.86
C MET A 42 7.58 4.05 -12.35
N GLU A 43 6.53 3.24 -12.26
CA GLU A 43 5.16 3.66 -12.57
C GLU A 43 4.71 4.88 -11.74
N LEU A 44 4.97 4.83 -10.44
CA LEU A 44 4.63 5.92 -9.53
C LEU A 44 5.49 7.16 -9.79
N LEU A 45 6.79 6.98 -10.07
CA LEU A 45 7.72 8.08 -10.35
C LEU A 45 7.37 8.80 -11.66
N ALA A 46 6.99 8.07 -12.72
CA ALA A 46 6.49 8.65 -13.97
C ALA A 46 5.31 9.60 -13.72
N THR A 47 4.37 9.14 -12.89
CA THR A 47 3.19 9.93 -12.49
C THR A 47 3.57 11.19 -11.73
N ILE A 48 4.50 11.06 -10.77
CA ILE A 48 4.99 12.17 -9.95
C ILE A 48 5.66 13.23 -10.80
N VAL A 49 6.64 12.84 -11.61
CA VAL A 49 7.41 13.77 -12.43
C VAL A 49 6.53 14.44 -13.47
N GLY A 50 5.54 13.72 -14.04
CA GLY A 50 4.53 14.29 -14.89
C GLY A 50 3.76 15.42 -14.23
N LEU A 51 3.31 15.24 -12.99
CA LEU A 51 2.59 16.29 -12.24
C LEU A 51 3.52 17.44 -11.81
N GLU A 52 4.73 17.12 -11.33
CA GLU A 52 5.71 18.13 -10.88
C GLU A 52 6.21 19.03 -12.02
N SER A 53 6.18 18.55 -13.26
CA SER A 53 6.59 19.35 -14.41
C SER A 53 5.59 20.44 -14.83
N LEU A 54 4.40 20.45 -14.23
CA LEU A 54 3.39 21.48 -14.43
C LEU A 54 3.70 22.70 -13.58
N THR A 55 3.88 23.83 -14.20
CA THR A 55 4.30 25.09 -13.54
C THR A 55 3.16 25.84 -12.87
N THR A 56 1.91 25.55 -13.25
CA THR A 56 0.70 26.22 -12.73
C THR A 56 -0.33 25.17 -12.33
N THR A 57 -1.31 25.58 -11.50
CA THR A 57 -2.43 24.70 -11.14
C THR A 57 -3.27 24.37 -12.38
N CYS A 58 -3.41 23.08 -12.69
CA CYS A 58 -4.11 22.57 -13.88
C CYS A 58 -5.24 21.62 -13.52
N CYS A 59 -6.21 21.47 -14.44
CA CYS A 59 -7.08 20.30 -14.51
C CYS A 59 -6.36 19.24 -15.33
N VAL A 60 -6.00 18.13 -14.70
CA VAL A 60 -5.17 17.07 -15.29
C VAL A 60 -5.98 15.79 -15.40
N THR A 61 -6.12 15.23 -16.60
CA THR A 61 -6.53 13.83 -16.76
C THR A 61 -5.26 13.00 -16.94
N LEU A 62 -5.00 12.11 -15.98
CA LEU A 62 -3.83 11.26 -15.97
C LEU A 62 -4.26 9.85 -16.35
N TYR A 63 -3.73 9.36 -17.45
CA TYR A 63 -3.94 7.99 -17.91
C TYR A 63 -2.78 7.12 -17.46
N SER A 64 -3.04 5.96 -16.90
CA SER A 64 -2.03 4.98 -16.52
C SER A 64 -2.61 3.58 -16.56
N ASP A 65 -1.80 2.60 -16.94
CA ASP A 65 -2.16 1.19 -16.86
C ASP A 65 -1.67 0.53 -15.56
N SER A 66 -0.96 1.30 -14.75
CA SER A 66 -0.60 0.89 -13.41
C SER A 66 -1.82 0.78 -12.50
N LYS A 67 -2.32 -0.44 -12.33
CA LYS A 67 -3.36 -0.69 -11.31
C LYS A 67 -2.91 -0.31 -9.91
N TYR A 68 -1.60 -0.47 -9.62
CA TYR A 68 -1.04 -0.08 -8.34
C TYR A 68 -1.28 1.40 -8.03
N VAL A 69 -1.01 2.28 -9.00
CA VAL A 69 -1.19 3.72 -8.83
C VAL A 69 -2.68 4.09 -8.85
N VAL A 70 -3.39 3.69 -9.90
CA VAL A 70 -4.79 4.09 -10.12
C VAL A 70 -5.71 3.59 -9.02
N ASP A 71 -5.61 2.31 -8.61
CA ASP A 71 -6.46 1.74 -7.57
C ASP A 71 -6.12 2.32 -6.18
N SER A 72 -4.84 2.64 -5.91
CA SER A 72 -4.46 3.26 -4.64
C SER A 72 -5.05 4.66 -4.47
N VAL A 73 -5.14 5.44 -5.55
CA VAL A 73 -5.68 6.79 -5.52
C VAL A 73 -7.21 6.78 -5.62
N ASN A 74 -7.78 6.17 -6.65
CA ASN A 74 -9.23 6.14 -6.87
C ASN A 74 -9.98 5.36 -5.77
N GLY A 75 -9.38 4.30 -5.25
CA GLY A 75 -9.91 3.55 -4.10
C GLY A 75 -9.69 4.25 -2.74
N GLY A 76 -9.01 5.40 -2.73
CA GLY A 76 -8.76 6.19 -1.54
C GLY A 76 -7.77 5.56 -0.56
N SER A 77 -7.06 4.51 -0.96
CA SER A 77 -6.14 3.78 -0.09
C SER A 77 -4.96 4.63 0.36
N VAL A 78 -4.37 5.39 -0.56
CA VAL A 78 -3.20 6.25 -0.27
C VAL A 78 -3.53 7.31 0.78
N PHE A 79 -4.73 7.91 0.73
CA PHE A 79 -5.19 8.89 1.72
C PHE A 79 -5.39 8.25 3.09
N LYS A 80 -5.98 7.05 3.14
CA LYS A 80 -6.12 6.26 4.38
C LYS A 80 -4.77 5.87 4.97
N TRP A 81 -3.77 5.54 4.15
CA TRP A 81 -2.43 5.24 4.64
C TRP A 81 -1.78 6.48 5.23
N ARG A 82 -1.84 7.63 4.54
CA ARG A 82 -1.34 8.91 5.07
C ARG A 82 -1.96 9.23 6.43
N ASP A 83 -3.29 9.14 6.54
CA ASP A 83 -4.03 9.46 7.77
C ASP A 83 -3.77 8.45 8.91
N ASN A 84 -3.15 7.30 8.59
CA ASN A 84 -2.78 6.24 9.53
C ASN A 84 -1.27 6.02 9.61
N ASP A 85 -0.48 7.09 9.56
CA ASP A 85 1.00 7.03 9.63
C ASP A 85 1.61 6.01 8.66
N TRP A 86 1.05 5.91 7.47
CA TRP A 86 1.46 4.99 6.40
C TRP A 86 1.31 3.50 6.74
N PHE A 87 0.48 3.17 7.70
CA PHE A 87 0.16 1.77 7.99
C PHE A 87 -1.07 1.31 7.18
N ARG A 88 -0.91 0.24 6.38
CA ARG A 88 -1.99 -0.46 5.69
C ARG A 88 -2.81 -1.32 6.64
N THR A 89 -2.13 -1.94 7.60
CA THR A 89 -2.70 -2.77 8.66
C THR A 89 -2.00 -2.44 9.97
N ARG A 90 -2.42 -3.04 11.07
CA ARG A 90 -1.78 -2.83 12.39
C ARG A 90 -0.28 -3.14 12.44
N SER A 91 0.21 -3.98 11.52
CA SER A 91 1.60 -4.48 11.52
C SER A 91 2.31 -4.31 10.18
N SER A 92 1.67 -3.73 9.16
CA SER A 92 2.25 -3.61 7.82
C SER A 92 2.15 -2.17 7.33
N ARG A 93 3.29 -1.56 7.04
CA ARG A 93 3.37 -0.25 6.38
C ARG A 93 3.04 -0.34 4.89
N ALA A 94 2.64 0.77 4.31
CA ALA A 94 2.55 0.91 2.86
C ALA A 94 3.96 0.81 2.25
N LYS A 95 4.06 0.26 1.05
CA LYS A 95 5.31 0.29 0.29
C LYS A 95 5.46 1.65 -0.41
N ASN A 96 6.70 2.02 -0.73
CA ASN A 96 7.03 3.25 -1.48
C ASN A 96 6.48 4.53 -0.83
N VAL A 97 6.54 4.62 0.49
CA VAL A 97 6.00 5.75 1.26
C VAL A 97 6.66 7.06 0.86
N ASP A 98 7.96 7.05 0.58
CA ASP A 98 8.74 8.16 0.06
C ASP A 98 8.13 8.74 -1.23
N LEU A 99 7.84 7.91 -2.19
CA LEU A 99 7.21 8.33 -3.46
C LEU A 99 5.75 8.74 -3.26
N TRP A 100 5.01 8.08 -2.37
CA TRP A 100 3.64 8.49 -2.08
C TRP A 100 3.55 9.86 -1.41
N HIS A 101 4.49 10.21 -0.55
CA HIS A 101 4.59 11.58 -0.02
C HIS A 101 4.78 12.60 -1.13
N ARG A 102 5.73 12.32 -2.03
CA ARG A 102 6.03 13.19 -3.17
C ARG A 102 4.85 13.28 -4.13
N PHE A 103 4.19 12.14 -4.40
CA PHE A 103 2.96 12.10 -5.21
C PHE A 103 1.86 13.00 -4.65
N LEU A 104 1.54 12.87 -3.37
CA LEU A 104 0.47 13.67 -2.75
C LEU A 104 0.78 15.15 -2.76
N ALA A 105 2.04 15.53 -2.53
CA ALA A 105 2.48 16.92 -2.61
C ALA A 105 2.31 17.53 -4.02
N ALA A 106 2.50 16.74 -5.08
CA ALA A 106 2.23 17.15 -6.46
C ALA A 106 0.73 17.11 -6.78
N TYR A 107 0.04 16.04 -6.38
CA TYR A 107 -1.39 15.80 -6.63
C TYR A 107 -2.27 16.93 -6.08
N GLU A 108 -2.01 17.39 -4.86
CA GLU A 108 -2.79 18.43 -4.18
C GLU A 108 -2.66 19.82 -4.81
N LYS A 109 -1.66 20.04 -5.67
CA LYS A 109 -1.50 21.31 -6.42
C LYS A 109 -2.43 21.43 -7.63
N HIS A 110 -3.02 20.34 -8.09
CA HIS A 110 -3.79 20.26 -9.31
C HIS A 110 -5.15 19.61 -9.06
N LYS A 111 -6.08 19.76 -10.02
CA LYS A 111 -7.31 18.96 -10.08
C LYS A 111 -7.04 17.72 -10.93
N VAL A 112 -6.71 16.61 -10.31
CA VAL A 112 -6.28 15.39 -11.01
C VAL A 112 -7.40 14.36 -11.05
N THR A 113 -7.68 13.84 -12.26
CA THR A 113 -8.52 12.67 -12.48
C THR A 113 -7.64 11.54 -13.01
N LEU A 114 -7.55 10.41 -12.31
CA LEU A 114 -6.82 9.24 -12.78
C LEU A 114 -7.75 8.30 -13.55
N VAL A 115 -7.32 7.91 -14.72
CA VAL A 115 -8.03 6.98 -15.60
C VAL A 115 -7.15 5.76 -15.85
N TRP A 116 -7.65 4.59 -15.51
CA TRP A 116 -6.95 3.36 -15.86
C TRP A 116 -7.15 3.04 -17.34
N VAL A 117 -6.08 2.68 -18.02
CA VAL A 117 -6.08 2.20 -19.39
C VAL A 117 -5.48 0.79 -19.44
N LYS A 118 -5.90 -0.01 -20.39
CA LYS A 118 -5.31 -1.34 -20.57
C LYS A 118 -3.93 -1.21 -21.23
N GLY A 119 -2.95 -1.85 -20.64
CA GLY A 119 -1.62 -1.97 -21.19
C GLY A 119 -1.58 -2.69 -22.55
N HIS A 120 -0.68 -2.24 -23.43
CA HIS A 120 -0.46 -2.80 -24.79
C HIS A 120 -1.77 -2.96 -25.58
N ALA A 121 -2.64 -1.94 -25.52
CA ALA A 121 -3.93 -1.94 -26.21
C ALA A 121 -3.92 -1.15 -27.52
N GLY A 122 -2.76 -0.84 -28.07
CA GLY A 122 -2.61 -0.08 -29.32
C GLY A 122 -2.89 1.41 -29.14
N ILE A 123 -2.81 1.95 -27.92
CA ILE A 123 -2.93 3.40 -27.67
C ILE A 123 -1.56 4.05 -27.92
N PRO A 124 -1.40 4.90 -28.95
CA PRO A 124 -0.09 5.39 -29.38
C PRO A 124 0.69 6.13 -28.29
N GLU A 125 0.00 6.95 -27.50
CA GLU A 125 0.62 7.72 -26.42
C GLU A 125 1.15 6.80 -25.30
N ASN A 126 0.44 5.73 -25.08
CA ASN A 126 0.75 4.73 -24.11
C ASN A 126 1.99 3.91 -24.54
N GLU A 127 2.00 3.43 -25.77
CA GLU A 127 3.14 2.71 -26.35
C GLU A 127 4.39 3.59 -26.44
N ARG A 128 4.21 4.92 -26.67
CA ARG A 128 5.34 5.83 -26.63
C ARG A 128 5.97 5.95 -25.25
N CYS A 129 5.15 5.98 -24.19
CA CYS A 129 5.66 5.98 -22.82
C CYS A 129 6.41 4.69 -22.49
N ASP A 130 5.94 3.52 -22.99
CA ASP A 130 6.65 2.23 -22.85
C ASP A 130 8.03 2.29 -23.48
N GLN A 131 8.12 2.78 -24.71
CA GLN A 131 9.39 2.93 -25.42
C GLN A 131 10.36 3.81 -24.64
N LEU A 132 9.89 4.98 -24.15
CA LEU A 132 10.69 5.88 -23.33
C LEU A 132 11.19 5.21 -22.04
N ALA A 133 10.34 4.41 -21.38
CA ALA A 133 10.73 3.68 -20.17
C ALA A 133 11.79 2.60 -20.46
N VAL A 134 11.66 1.87 -21.58
CA VAL A 134 12.65 0.87 -21.98
C VAL A 134 13.98 1.53 -22.35
N GLU A 135 13.95 2.58 -23.18
CA GLU A 135 15.11 3.37 -23.57
C GLU A 135 15.87 3.90 -22.34
N ALA A 136 15.11 4.43 -21.34
CA ALA A 136 15.70 4.93 -20.10
C ALA A 136 16.30 3.83 -19.22
N ALA A 137 15.68 2.66 -19.17
CA ALA A 137 16.24 1.52 -18.44
C ALA A 137 17.56 1.01 -19.05
N GLU A 138 17.77 1.21 -20.35
CA GLU A 138 18.96 0.81 -21.10
C GLU A 138 20.06 1.90 -21.14
N ALA A 139 19.71 3.16 -20.88
CA ALA A 139 20.66 4.28 -20.94
C ALA A 139 21.80 4.11 -19.92
N GLU A 140 23.01 4.53 -20.30
CA GLU A 140 24.18 4.48 -19.41
C GLU A 140 24.12 5.50 -18.26
N SER A 141 23.50 6.68 -18.50
CA SER A 141 23.34 7.70 -17.48
C SER A 141 22.03 7.51 -16.73
N ARG A 142 22.10 6.95 -15.53
CA ARG A 142 20.98 6.74 -14.63
C ARG A 142 21.21 7.52 -13.35
N SER A 143 20.15 8.11 -12.81
CA SER A 143 20.17 8.61 -11.43
C SER A 143 20.14 7.42 -10.46
N VAL A 144 20.73 7.58 -9.28
CA VAL A 144 20.66 6.53 -8.24
C VAL A 144 19.43 6.79 -7.39
N ASP A 145 18.50 5.81 -7.33
CA ASP A 145 17.35 5.86 -6.39
C ASP A 145 17.87 5.57 -4.96
N LEU A 146 18.39 6.62 -4.32
CA LEU A 146 18.89 6.53 -2.94
C LEU A 146 17.79 6.12 -1.98
N SER A 147 16.55 6.53 -2.23
CA SER A 147 15.39 6.17 -1.40
C SER A 147 15.06 4.68 -1.47
N TYR A 148 15.33 4.04 -2.61
CA TYR A 148 15.19 2.59 -2.73
C TYR A 148 16.22 1.84 -1.89
N ALA A 149 17.47 2.31 -1.89
CA ALA A 149 18.53 1.71 -1.09
C ALA A 149 18.22 1.80 0.41
N ASP A 150 17.74 2.96 0.88
CA ASP A 150 17.38 3.18 2.29
C ASP A 150 16.13 2.39 2.71
N SER A 151 15.10 2.32 1.86
CA SER A 151 13.86 1.60 2.18
C SER A 151 14.04 0.08 2.30
N HIS A 152 15.10 -0.48 1.70
CA HIS A 152 15.44 -1.91 1.78
C HIS A 152 16.48 -2.25 2.85
N GLN A 153 17.13 -1.23 3.47
CA GLN A 153 17.94 -1.44 4.67
C GLN A 153 17.06 -1.80 5.89
N GLU A 154 15.80 -1.36 5.91
CA GLU A 154 14.85 -1.71 6.97
C GLU A 154 14.39 -3.18 6.94
N ASP A 155 14.49 -3.85 5.78
CA ASP A 155 14.13 -5.27 5.62
C ASP A 155 15.31 -6.25 5.86
N ARG A 156 16.52 -5.76 6.16
CA ARG A 156 17.65 -6.62 6.52
C ARG A 156 17.49 -7.14 7.96
N PRO A 157 17.70 -8.44 8.23
CA PRO A 157 17.50 -9.04 9.56
C PRO A 157 18.55 -8.62 10.61
N GLY A 158 19.00 -7.39 10.59
CA GLY A 158 19.96 -6.80 11.52
C GLY A 158 19.58 -5.40 12.03
N ASN A 159 18.62 -4.72 11.43
CA ASN A 159 18.25 -3.34 11.80
C ASN A 159 16.87 -3.25 12.51
N LEU A 160 16.51 -4.28 13.29
CA LEU A 160 15.27 -4.29 14.09
C LEU A 160 15.33 -3.41 15.36
N ALA A 161 16.44 -2.67 15.59
CA ALA A 161 16.64 -1.96 16.85
C ALA A 161 15.90 -0.62 17.01
N VAL A 162 15.42 0.02 15.91
CA VAL A 162 14.82 1.37 16.01
C VAL A 162 13.28 1.35 16.00
N SER A 163 12.67 0.24 15.57
CA SER A 163 11.21 0.12 15.55
C SER A 163 10.59 -0.42 16.84
N ASP A 164 11.43 -0.91 17.77
CA ASP A 164 10.94 -1.57 18.99
C ASP A 164 10.52 -0.58 20.09
N GLU A 165 11.10 0.62 20.14
CA GLU A 165 10.72 1.61 21.15
C GLU A 165 9.27 2.12 20.97
N ARG A 166 8.76 2.22 19.73
CA ARG A 166 7.33 2.52 19.50
C ARG A 166 6.40 1.34 19.72
N ARG A 167 6.90 0.10 19.69
CA ARG A 167 6.13 -1.11 20.00
C ARG A 167 5.98 -1.35 21.51
N GLN A 168 6.94 -0.91 22.31
CA GLN A 168 6.92 -1.10 23.79
C GLN A 168 5.88 -0.22 24.49
N GLY A 169 5.36 0.86 23.86
CA GLY A 169 4.36 1.74 24.46
C GLY A 169 2.90 1.32 24.31
N ARG A 170 2.57 0.31 23.47
CA ARG A 170 1.18 -0.19 23.33
C ARG A 170 1.00 -1.50 24.06
N THR A 171 0.80 -1.46 25.38
CA THR A 171 0.33 -2.61 26.14
C THR A 171 -0.88 -3.23 25.46
N LYS A 172 -0.81 -4.50 25.07
CA LYS A 172 -1.95 -5.23 24.50
C LYS A 172 -3.00 -5.38 25.61
N HIS A 173 -4.26 -5.08 25.34
CA HIS A 173 -5.33 -5.44 26.28
C HIS A 173 -5.32 -6.95 26.47
N LYS A 174 -5.29 -7.38 27.74
CA LYS A 174 -5.25 -8.79 28.11
C LYS A 174 -6.47 -9.22 28.91
N GLU A 175 -7.08 -8.29 29.63
CA GLU A 175 -8.11 -8.61 30.61
C GLU A 175 -9.40 -7.82 30.40
N GLU A 176 -10.49 -8.40 30.82
CA GLU A 176 -11.79 -7.74 30.90
C GLU A 176 -11.74 -6.65 31.97
N GLY A 177 -12.44 -5.54 31.72
CA GLY A 177 -12.47 -4.38 32.63
C GLY A 177 -11.41 -3.32 32.34
N GLU A 178 -10.39 -3.59 31.53
CA GLU A 178 -9.42 -2.57 31.11
C GLU A 178 -10.09 -1.43 30.32
N SER A 179 -9.57 -0.22 30.46
CA SER A 179 -10.06 0.93 29.72
C SER A 179 -9.75 0.83 28.22
N CYS A 180 -10.76 0.99 27.38
CA CYS A 180 -10.62 1.01 25.93
C CYS A 180 -9.67 2.13 25.49
N ARG A 181 -8.64 1.82 24.69
CA ARG A 181 -7.65 2.79 24.17
C ARG A 181 -8.25 3.87 23.25
N LYS A 182 -9.44 3.64 22.70
CA LYS A 182 -10.09 4.59 21.80
C LYS A 182 -11.02 5.57 22.51
N CYS A 183 -11.75 5.13 23.54
CA CYS A 183 -12.80 5.92 24.16
C CYS A 183 -12.85 5.82 25.70
N GLY A 184 -11.92 5.13 26.34
CA GLY A 184 -11.87 4.98 27.79
C GLY A 184 -12.90 4.03 28.44
N THR A 185 -13.93 3.61 27.70
CA THR A 185 -14.98 2.72 28.21
C THR A 185 -14.39 1.36 28.61
N PRO A 186 -14.77 0.76 29.74
CA PRO A 186 -14.34 -0.58 30.12
C PRO A 186 -14.69 -1.61 29.04
N ILE A 187 -13.74 -2.49 28.75
CA ILE A 187 -13.90 -3.53 27.72
C ILE A 187 -14.43 -4.83 28.35
N GLU A 188 -15.24 -5.55 27.58
CA GLU A 188 -15.91 -6.78 27.96
C GLU A 188 -15.35 -7.97 27.18
N LYS A 189 -15.33 -9.15 27.81
CA LYS A 189 -15.01 -10.40 27.14
C LYS A 189 -16.25 -10.94 26.40
N ARG A 190 -16.08 -11.31 25.13
CA ARG A 190 -17.16 -11.88 24.30
C ARG A 190 -16.68 -13.09 23.49
N THR A 191 -17.58 -14.04 23.29
CA THR A 191 -17.36 -15.21 22.43
C THR A 191 -17.90 -14.96 21.00
N PRO A 192 -17.22 -15.42 19.94
CA PRO A 192 -17.72 -15.30 18.59
C PRO A 192 -18.97 -16.19 18.36
N LYS A 193 -20.04 -15.64 17.78
CA LYS A 193 -21.27 -16.40 17.46
C LYS A 193 -21.09 -17.46 16.37
N LYS A 194 -20.08 -17.33 15.50
CA LYS A 194 -19.79 -18.30 14.42
C LYS A 194 -18.27 -18.43 14.23
N ARG A 195 -17.77 -19.64 14.05
CA ARG A 195 -16.38 -19.90 13.64
C ARG A 195 -16.25 -19.64 12.14
N LYS A 196 -15.24 -18.88 11.73
CA LYS A 196 -14.92 -18.67 10.30
C LYS A 196 -14.07 -19.83 9.82
N SER A 197 -14.63 -20.73 9.01
CA SER A 197 -14.03 -21.98 8.52
C SER A 197 -12.84 -21.83 7.54
N ARG A 198 -12.44 -20.61 7.17
CA ARG A 198 -11.38 -20.37 6.17
C ARG A 198 -9.99 -20.04 6.75
N LYS A 199 -9.79 -20.14 8.06
CA LYS A 199 -8.50 -19.86 8.70
C LYS A 199 -8.04 -21.10 9.45
N SER A 200 -6.72 -21.33 9.49
CA SER A 200 -6.07 -22.39 10.26
C SER A 200 -6.14 -22.20 11.79
N TYR A 201 -6.80 -21.15 12.25
CA TYR A 201 -6.99 -20.83 13.66
C TYR A 201 -8.30 -20.07 13.90
N TYR A 202 -8.78 -20.10 15.15
CA TYR A 202 -9.89 -19.29 15.63
C TYR A 202 -9.57 -18.72 17.01
N PHE A 203 -10.38 -17.73 17.44
CA PHE A 203 -10.33 -17.22 18.82
C PHE A 203 -11.55 -17.70 19.57
N GLU A 204 -11.34 -18.32 20.74
CA GLU A 204 -12.42 -18.75 21.62
C GLU A 204 -13.20 -17.56 22.17
N TRP A 205 -12.51 -16.48 22.45
CA TRP A 205 -13.07 -15.22 22.92
C TRP A 205 -12.24 -14.04 22.43
N TYR A 206 -12.79 -12.85 22.54
CA TYR A 206 -12.13 -11.58 22.24
C TYR A 206 -12.63 -10.50 23.20
N LEU A 207 -11.87 -9.41 23.35
CA LEU A 207 -12.29 -8.26 24.13
C LEU A 207 -13.03 -7.26 23.22
N TYR A 208 -14.11 -6.70 23.72
CA TYR A 208 -15.01 -5.81 23.00
C TYR A 208 -15.29 -4.55 23.81
N CYS A 209 -15.23 -3.39 23.17
CA CYS A 209 -15.63 -2.13 23.78
C CYS A 209 -17.10 -1.81 23.43
N PRO A 210 -18.02 -1.73 24.41
CA PRO A 210 -19.41 -1.37 24.12
C PRO A 210 -19.57 0.07 23.64
N GLY A 211 -18.69 1.00 24.05
CA GLY A 211 -18.74 2.40 23.67
C GLY A 211 -18.41 2.64 22.20
N CYS A 212 -17.21 2.28 21.75
CA CYS A 212 -16.76 2.54 20.37
C CYS A 212 -16.80 1.33 19.44
N LYS A 213 -17.32 0.18 19.90
CA LYS A 213 -17.43 -1.10 19.16
C LYS A 213 -16.10 -1.68 18.72
N ALA A 214 -14.98 -1.25 19.28
CA ALA A 214 -13.66 -1.79 18.98
C ALA A 214 -13.54 -3.24 19.47
N ARG A 215 -12.82 -4.08 18.70
CA ARG A 215 -12.53 -5.48 19.05
C ARG A 215 -11.04 -5.67 19.21
N TYR A 216 -10.63 -6.34 20.28
CA TYR A 216 -9.24 -6.65 20.59
C TYR A 216 -9.08 -8.16 20.64
N MET A 217 -8.24 -8.69 19.72
CA MET A 217 -7.92 -10.12 19.69
C MET A 217 -6.80 -10.38 20.69
N VAL A 218 -7.01 -11.35 21.58
CA VAL A 218 -6.08 -11.73 22.63
C VAL A 218 -5.42 -13.05 22.23
N GLU A 219 -4.08 -13.09 22.27
CA GLU A 219 -3.33 -14.24 21.74
C GLU A 219 -3.59 -15.52 22.57
N GLU A 220 -3.83 -15.38 23.87
CA GLU A 220 -4.19 -16.48 24.77
C GLU A 220 -5.52 -17.18 24.39
N ALA A 221 -6.41 -16.44 23.69
CA ALA A 221 -7.70 -16.96 23.22
C ALA A 221 -7.59 -17.63 21.83
N LYS A 222 -6.41 -17.66 21.20
CA LYS A 222 -6.18 -18.20 19.87
C LYS A 222 -5.97 -19.71 19.92
N ARG A 223 -6.74 -20.46 19.12
CA ARG A 223 -6.64 -21.92 18.98
C ARG A 223 -6.37 -22.28 17.51
N ARG A 224 -5.54 -23.29 17.28
CA ARG A 224 -5.33 -23.87 15.96
C ARG A 224 -6.45 -24.84 15.66
N ILE A 225 -6.85 -24.95 14.40
CA ILE A 225 -7.74 -25.98 13.90
C ILE A 225 -6.82 -27.11 13.41
N ASN A 226 -6.79 -28.23 14.11
CA ASN A 226 -6.09 -29.43 13.64
C ASN A 226 -6.85 -29.98 12.44
N GLN A 227 -6.13 -30.37 11.38
CA GLN A 227 -6.72 -30.96 10.18
C GLN A 227 -7.15 -32.41 10.36
N ASP A 228 -6.83 -33.01 11.50
CA ASP A 228 -7.27 -34.36 11.88
C ASP A 228 -8.61 -34.21 12.61
N GLY A 229 -9.67 -34.75 11.98
CA GLY A 229 -11.07 -34.56 12.35
C GLY A 229 -11.43 -35.02 13.79
N ASP A 230 -11.05 -34.24 14.77
CA ASP A 230 -11.50 -34.38 16.13
C ASP A 230 -12.71 -33.46 16.36
N GLU A 231 -13.90 -34.07 16.38
CA GLU A 231 -15.15 -33.45 16.78
C GLU A 231 -15.04 -33.11 18.29
N GLY A 232 -14.65 -31.85 18.58
CA GLY A 232 -14.74 -31.33 19.93
C GLY A 232 -16.19 -31.42 20.47
N PRO A 233 -16.41 -31.44 21.80
CA PRO A 233 -17.68 -31.80 22.40
C PRO A 233 -18.85 -31.00 21.85
N ASN A 234 -19.89 -31.73 21.47
CA ASN A 234 -21.16 -31.22 20.95
C ASN A 234 -21.87 -30.41 22.05
N LEU A 235 -21.82 -29.07 21.94
CA LEU A 235 -22.41 -28.14 22.92
C LEU A 235 -23.90 -27.82 22.64
N PHE A 236 -24.56 -28.64 21.82
CA PHE A 236 -26.00 -28.54 21.63
C PHE A 236 -26.64 -29.89 21.91
N GLY A 237 -26.90 -30.15 23.20
CA GLY A 237 -27.85 -31.17 23.58
C GLY A 237 -29.23 -30.83 23.02
N GLY A 238 -29.71 -31.60 22.07
CA GLY A 238 -31.10 -31.62 21.68
C GLY A 238 -31.85 -32.44 22.71
N ASP A 239 -32.73 -31.85 23.44
CA ASP A 239 -33.79 -32.59 24.17
C ASP A 239 -34.91 -32.93 23.22
N SER A 240 -35.32 -34.17 23.32
CA SER A 240 -36.45 -34.85 22.67
C SER A 240 -37.78 -34.22 22.97
#